data_2379917b01836877f495d082414df4a8
#
_entry.id   2379917b01836877f495d082414df4a8
#
_cell.length_a   1.000
_cell.length_b   1.000
_cell.length_c   1.000
_cell.angle_alpha   90.00
_cell.angle_beta   90.00
_cell.angle_gamma   90.00
#
_symmetry.space_group_name_H-M   'P 1'
#
loop_
_entity.id
_entity.type
_entity.pdbx_description
1 polymer ?
#
loop_
_entity_poly.entity_id
_entity_poly.type
_entity_poly.pdbx_seq_one_letter_code
_entity_poly.pdbx_strand_id
1 'polypeptide(L)'
;MGTGSNFGFADGEQTGDSTRELTYIAAISEALREEMRRDPNVLLMGEDIAGDFGGAFKVTKGFEAEFGARRVINTPLAELGFVGAATGMALMGLRPVVEMQFADFISSAFDSIVQFAATAHYRWKGAVPWVIRAPSDGGIRSGPFHSQNPEAWFVHTPGLKVVAPATPADAKGLLLAAI
;
A
#
# COMPACT_ATOMS: atom_id res chain seq x y z
N MET A 1 -28.37 43.43 -38.64
CA MET A 1 -28.38 42.08 -39.24
C MET A 1 -27.19 41.36 -38.70
N GLY A 2 -27.37 40.57 -37.65
CA GLY A 2 -26.29 39.85 -36.98
C GLY A 2 -26.70 38.39 -36.91
N THR A 3 -25.95 37.53 -37.56
CA THR A 3 -26.14 36.10 -37.61
C THR A 3 -25.37 35.49 -36.42
N GLY A 4 -26.12 35.04 -35.42
CA GLY A 4 -25.55 34.27 -34.31
C GLY A 4 -25.21 32.85 -34.75
N SER A 5 -23.98 32.44 -34.60
CA SER A 5 -23.56 31.06 -34.73
C SER A 5 -23.81 30.33 -33.41
N ASN A 6 -24.81 29.45 -33.41
CA ASN A 6 -25.02 28.47 -32.34
C ASN A 6 -23.93 27.41 -32.44
N PHE A 7 -23.02 27.38 -31.46
CA PHE A 7 -22.21 26.19 -31.18
C PHE A 7 -23.07 25.25 -30.34
N GLY A 8 -23.70 24.28 -30.99
CA GLY A 8 -24.31 23.15 -30.30
C GLY A 8 -23.23 22.25 -29.70
N PHE A 9 -23.18 22.19 -28.40
CA PHE A 9 -22.51 21.06 -27.71
C PHE A 9 -23.44 19.85 -27.91
N ALA A 10 -22.90 18.83 -28.55
CA ALA A 10 -23.58 17.55 -28.66
C ALA A 10 -23.76 17.00 -27.24
N ASP A 11 -25.00 16.69 -26.89
CA ASP A 11 -25.34 15.94 -25.68
C ASP A 11 -24.66 14.57 -25.79
N GLY A 12 -23.54 14.43 -25.08
CA GLY A 12 -22.89 13.14 -24.89
C GLY A 12 -23.83 12.22 -24.11
N GLU A 13 -24.21 11.11 -24.71
CA GLU A 13 -24.86 10.00 -24.02
C GLU A 13 -24.12 9.72 -22.71
N GLN A 14 -24.79 9.96 -21.61
CA GLN A 14 -24.35 9.48 -20.32
C GLN A 14 -24.44 7.94 -20.33
N THR A 15 -23.37 7.28 -20.70
CA THR A 15 -23.20 5.87 -20.38
C THR A 15 -23.23 5.77 -18.85
N GLY A 16 -24.26 5.15 -18.32
CA GLY A 16 -24.51 5.05 -16.89
C GLY A 16 -23.48 4.15 -16.20
N ASP A 17 -22.28 4.68 -16.02
CA ASP A 17 -21.31 4.17 -15.08
C ASP A 17 -21.60 4.85 -13.74
N SER A 18 -22.31 4.14 -12.87
CA SER A 18 -22.57 4.63 -11.52
C SER A 18 -21.22 4.74 -10.81
N THR A 19 -20.69 5.96 -10.73
CA THR A 19 -19.48 6.26 -9.96
C THR A 19 -19.74 5.85 -8.51
N ARG A 20 -19.08 4.74 -8.10
CA ARG A 20 -19.20 4.24 -6.74
C ARG A 20 -18.30 5.08 -5.82
N GLU A 21 -18.88 5.71 -4.82
CA GLU A 21 -18.12 6.43 -3.81
C GLU A 21 -17.52 5.44 -2.79
N LEU A 22 -16.22 5.56 -2.55
CA LEU A 22 -15.49 4.81 -1.54
C LEU A 22 -14.71 5.74 -0.63
N THR A 23 -14.63 5.38 0.64
CA THR A 23 -13.65 5.99 1.52
C THR A 23 -12.24 5.52 1.14
N TYR A 24 -11.23 6.29 1.50
CA TYR A 24 -9.83 5.95 1.26
C TYR A 24 -9.45 4.57 1.84
N ILE A 25 -9.87 4.31 3.08
CA ILE A 25 -9.65 3.01 3.76
C ILE A 25 -10.35 1.87 3.01
N ALA A 26 -11.60 2.07 2.59
CA ALA A 26 -12.33 1.05 1.85
C ALA A 26 -11.69 0.73 0.49
N ALA A 27 -11.16 1.73 -0.20
CA ALA A 27 -10.46 1.56 -1.47
C ALA A 27 -9.19 0.71 -1.32
N ILE A 28 -8.38 0.97 -0.28
CA ILE A 28 -7.20 0.17 0.04
C ILE A 28 -7.59 -1.26 0.43
N SER A 29 -8.58 -1.42 1.32
CA SER A 29 -9.06 -2.74 1.75
C SER A 29 -9.55 -3.57 0.58
N GLU A 30 -10.26 -2.95 -0.36
CA GLU A 30 -10.75 -3.62 -1.56
C GLU A 30 -9.61 -4.06 -2.49
N ALA A 31 -8.61 -3.19 -2.74
CA ALA A 31 -7.44 -3.55 -3.53
C ALA A 31 -6.70 -4.76 -2.96
N LEU A 32 -6.47 -4.77 -1.65
CA LEU A 32 -5.80 -5.88 -0.98
C LEU A 32 -6.59 -7.19 -1.10
N ARG A 33 -7.92 -7.14 -0.94
CA ARG A 33 -8.77 -8.33 -1.09
C ARG A 33 -8.77 -8.86 -2.52
N GLU A 34 -8.83 -7.99 -3.50
CA GLU A 34 -8.76 -8.36 -4.92
C GLU A 34 -7.46 -9.09 -5.23
N GLU A 35 -6.32 -8.54 -4.81
CA GLU A 35 -5.02 -9.15 -5.05
C GLU A 35 -4.82 -10.47 -4.27
N MET A 36 -5.24 -10.52 -3.02
CA MET A 36 -5.15 -11.77 -2.24
C MET A 36 -6.07 -12.87 -2.78
N ARG A 37 -7.20 -12.53 -3.39
CA ARG A 37 -8.06 -13.51 -4.06
C ARG A 37 -7.48 -13.96 -5.40
N ARG A 38 -6.82 -13.05 -6.11
CA ARG A 38 -6.22 -13.30 -7.43
C ARG A 38 -4.96 -14.17 -7.35
N ASP A 39 -4.08 -13.88 -6.38
CA ASP A 39 -2.78 -14.56 -6.26
C ASP A 39 -2.58 -15.14 -4.84
N PRO A 40 -2.45 -16.48 -4.71
CA PRO A 40 -2.20 -17.11 -3.42
C PRO A 40 -0.85 -16.76 -2.78
N ASN A 41 0.10 -16.21 -3.55
CA ASN A 41 1.40 -15.78 -3.04
C ASN A 41 1.35 -14.40 -2.36
N VAL A 42 0.29 -13.62 -2.57
CA VAL A 42 0.08 -12.35 -1.87
C VAL A 42 -0.29 -12.63 -0.42
N LEU A 43 0.43 -12.05 0.50
CA LEU A 43 0.19 -12.13 1.94
C LEU A 43 0.37 -10.77 2.61
N LEU A 44 -0.27 -10.58 3.73
CA LEU A 44 -0.17 -9.38 4.55
C LEU A 44 0.65 -9.68 5.81
N MET A 45 1.51 -8.77 6.22
CA MET A 45 2.22 -8.85 7.48
C MET A 45 2.42 -7.47 8.08
N GLY A 46 2.37 -7.40 9.39
CA GLY A 46 2.50 -6.17 10.15
C GLY A 46 1.96 -6.32 11.57
N GLU A 47 2.00 -5.25 12.31
CA GLU A 47 1.57 -5.21 13.70
C GLU A 47 0.05 -5.04 13.80
N ASP A 48 -0.58 -5.89 14.60
CA ASP A 48 -2.02 -5.84 14.91
C ASP A 48 -2.96 -5.89 13.68
N ILE A 49 -2.51 -6.44 12.56
CA ILE A 49 -3.29 -6.49 11.31
C ILE A 49 -4.30 -7.63 11.25
N ALA A 50 -4.15 -8.65 12.09
CA ALA A 50 -5.02 -9.83 12.12
C ALA A 50 -6.21 -9.66 13.08
N GLY A 51 -7.11 -10.65 13.07
CA GLY A 51 -8.28 -10.71 13.91
C GLY A 51 -9.27 -9.57 13.70
N ASP A 52 -9.99 -9.25 14.76
CA ASP A 52 -10.99 -8.17 14.78
C ASP A 52 -10.39 -6.78 14.83
N PHE A 53 -9.11 -6.67 15.20
CA PHE A 53 -8.46 -5.37 15.27
C PHE A 53 -8.24 -4.79 13.86
N GLY A 54 -7.63 -5.55 12.95
CA GLY A 54 -7.55 -5.20 11.53
C GLY A 54 -6.67 -3.99 11.20
N GLY A 55 -5.57 -3.80 11.95
CA GLY A 55 -4.67 -2.68 11.81
C GLY A 55 -5.16 -1.39 12.49
N ALA A 56 -4.27 -0.42 12.68
CA ALA A 56 -4.57 0.86 13.33
C ALA A 56 -5.75 1.59 12.66
N PHE A 57 -5.88 1.48 11.35
CA PHE A 57 -6.92 2.11 10.54
C PHE A 57 -8.00 1.15 10.05
N LYS A 58 -8.06 -0.09 10.58
CA LYS A 58 -9.07 -1.10 10.26
C LYS A 58 -9.09 -1.57 8.80
N VAL A 59 -8.03 -1.35 8.06
CA VAL A 59 -7.93 -1.71 6.64
C VAL A 59 -8.05 -3.22 6.43
N THR A 60 -7.46 -4.03 7.32
CA THR A 60 -7.38 -5.49 7.21
C THR A 60 -8.38 -6.23 8.09
N LYS A 61 -9.39 -5.51 8.63
CA LYS A 61 -10.43 -6.14 9.47
C LYS A 61 -11.15 -7.25 8.71
N GLY A 62 -11.21 -8.43 9.32
CA GLY A 62 -11.85 -9.61 8.77
C GLY A 62 -11.02 -10.37 7.73
N PHE A 63 -9.80 -9.92 7.40
CA PHE A 63 -8.94 -10.61 6.43
C PHE A 63 -8.47 -11.97 6.93
N GLU A 64 -8.11 -12.07 8.20
CA GLU A 64 -7.67 -13.36 8.75
C GLU A 64 -8.75 -14.42 8.67
N ALA A 65 -10.02 -14.05 8.92
CA ALA A 65 -11.15 -14.96 8.77
C ALA A 65 -11.37 -15.41 7.31
N GLU A 66 -11.05 -14.54 6.34
CA GLU A 66 -11.21 -14.84 4.92
C GLU A 66 -10.01 -15.63 4.34
N PHE A 67 -8.79 -15.26 4.68
CA PHE A 67 -7.55 -15.75 4.03
C PHE A 67 -6.72 -16.67 4.94
N GLY A 68 -7.01 -16.71 6.23
CA GLY A 68 -6.29 -17.52 7.21
C GLY A 68 -5.01 -16.88 7.76
N ALA A 69 -4.59 -17.32 8.94
CA ALA A 69 -3.43 -16.80 9.66
C ALA A 69 -2.08 -16.97 8.94
N ARG A 70 -2.00 -17.87 7.95
CA ARG A 70 -0.78 -18.03 7.14
C ARG A 70 -0.60 -16.92 6.11
N ARG A 71 -1.67 -16.20 5.77
CA ARG A 71 -1.65 -15.11 4.80
C ARG A 71 -1.92 -13.75 5.41
N VAL A 72 -2.34 -13.70 6.67
CA VAL A 72 -2.50 -12.47 7.45
C VAL A 72 -1.72 -12.65 8.75
N ILE A 73 -0.51 -12.14 8.77
CA ILE A 73 0.49 -12.47 9.78
C ILE A 73 0.69 -11.28 10.72
N ASN A 74 0.27 -11.44 11.98
CA ASN A 74 0.68 -10.50 13.02
C ASN A 74 2.15 -10.68 13.33
N THR A 75 2.87 -9.58 13.40
CA THR A 75 4.28 -9.54 13.80
C THR A 75 4.43 -8.92 15.18
N PRO A 76 5.53 -9.22 15.89
CA PRO A 76 5.92 -8.39 17.02
C PRO A 76 6.33 -6.98 16.56
N LEU A 77 6.42 -6.03 17.49
CA LEU A 77 6.97 -4.69 17.29
C LEU A 77 8.48 -4.78 16.96
N ALA A 78 8.80 -5.03 15.70
CA ALA A 78 10.16 -5.26 15.24
C ALA A 78 10.27 -5.03 13.73
N GLU A 79 10.12 -3.77 13.28
CA GLU A 79 9.97 -3.41 11.86
C GLU A 79 11.18 -3.83 11.02
N LEU A 80 12.39 -3.70 11.54
CA LEU A 80 13.58 -4.25 10.88
C LEU A 80 13.46 -5.76 10.66
N GLY A 81 12.95 -6.49 11.66
CA GLY A 81 12.81 -7.95 11.63
C GLY A 81 11.78 -8.39 10.60
N PHE A 82 10.58 -7.83 10.63
CA PHE A 82 9.54 -8.29 9.71
C PHE A 82 9.71 -7.75 8.28
N VAL A 83 10.30 -6.58 8.06
CA VAL A 83 10.69 -6.14 6.70
C VAL A 83 11.80 -7.02 6.14
N GLY A 84 12.76 -7.41 6.97
CA GLY A 84 13.78 -8.39 6.59
C GLY A 84 13.19 -9.74 6.23
N ALA A 85 12.23 -10.24 7.03
CA ALA A 85 11.50 -11.47 6.73
C ALA A 85 10.70 -11.37 5.42
N ALA A 86 9.97 -10.25 5.22
CA ALA A 86 9.26 -9.98 3.97
C ALA A 86 10.19 -9.98 2.75
N THR A 87 11.39 -9.39 2.90
CA THR A 87 12.41 -9.39 1.84
C THR A 87 12.85 -10.83 1.51
N GLY A 88 13.08 -11.67 2.52
CA GLY A 88 13.38 -13.08 2.32
C GLY A 88 12.22 -13.84 1.65
N MET A 89 10.99 -13.62 2.07
CA MET A 89 9.80 -14.20 1.46
C MET A 89 9.65 -13.78 -0.02
N ALA A 90 9.91 -12.52 -0.33
CA ALA A 90 9.87 -12.01 -1.70
C ALA A 90 10.93 -12.69 -2.59
N LEU A 91 12.15 -12.86 -2.09
CA LEU A 91 13.20 -13.61 -2.80
C LEU A 91 12.84 -15.07 -3.05
N MET A 92 11.97 -15.66 -2.22
CA MET A 92 11.46 -17.02 -2.38
C MET A 92 10.19 -17.09 -3.26
N GLY A 93 9.75 -16.00 -3.85
CA GLY A 93 8.64 -15.96 -4.81
C GLY A 93 7.28 -15.58 -4.22
N LEU A 94 7.22 -15.22 -2.94
CA LEU A 94 6.01 -14.66 -2.34
C LEU A 94 5.88 -13.16 -2.66
N ARG A 95 4.69 -12.61 -2.45
CA ARG A 95 4.39 -11.18 -2.64
C ARG A 95 3.89 -10.55 -1.33
N PRO A 96 4.79 -10.24 -0.40
CA PRO A 96 4.39 -9.66 0.87
C PRO A 96 3.95 -8.21 0.71
N VAL A 97 2.81 -7.88 1.32
CA VAL A 97 2.40 -6.50 1.58
C VAL A 97 2.61 -6.25 3.07
N VAL A 98 3.55 -5.40 3.38
CA VAL A 98 3.94 -5.07 4.75
C VAL A 98 3.22 -3.81 5.19
N GLU A 99 2.52 -3.85 6.31
CA GLU A 99 1.92 -2.68 6.92
C GLU A 99 2.79 -2.15 8.05
N MET A 100 3.23 -0.89 7.92
CA MET A 100 3.69 -0.10 9.06
C MET A 100 2.47 0.47 9.76
N GLN A 101 2.43 0.47 11.10
CA GLN A 101 1.32 1.12 11.80
C GLN A 101 1.24 2.61 11.47
N PHE A 102 2.41 3.26 11.44
CA PHE A 102 2.60 4.64 11.00
C PHE A 102 3.89 4.75 10.20
N ALA A 103 3.94 5.67 9.25
CA ALA A 103 5.09 5.87 8.39
C ALA A 103 6.39 6.20 9.15
N ASP A 104 6.26 6.83 10.30
CA ASP A 104 7.36 7.18 11.21
C ASP A 104 8.24 5.96 11.54
N PHE A 105 7.61 4.79 11.75
CA PHE A 105 8.30 3.58 12.21
C PHE A 105 9.10 2.88 11.12
N ILE A 106 8.93 3.26 9.85
CA ILE A 106 9.73 2.74 8.75
C ILE A 106 11.22 3.05 8.94
N SER A 107 11.54 4.06 9.75
CA SER A 107 12.91 4.44 10.08
C SER A 107 13.71 3.31 10.73
N SER A 108 13.07 2.44 11.52
CA SER A 108 13.74 1.29 12.14
C SER A 108 14.08 0.19 11.14
N ALA A 109 13.39 0.12 9.99
CA ALA A 109 13.65 -0.82 8.91
C ALA A 109 14.53 -0.25 7.77
N PHE A 110 15.06 0.95 7.93
CA PHE A 110 15.75 1.70 6.88
C PHE A 110 16.87 0.89 6.22
N ASP A 111 17.71 0.22 6.99
CA ASP A 111 18.81 -0.59 6.47
C ASP A 111 18.31 -1.72 5.55
N SER A 112 17.33 -2.50 5.99
CA SER A 112 16.74 -3.59 5.18
C SER A 112 16.17 -3.09 3.87
N ILE A 113 15.59 -1.89 3.85
CA ILE A 113 14.98 -1.30 2.67
C ILE A 113 16.05 -0.76 1.72
N VAL A 114 16.92 0.12 2.23
CA VAL A 114 17.86 0.90 1.40
C VAL A 114 19.09 0.09 1.01
N GLN A 115 19.70 -0.64 1.97
CA GLN A 115 20.93 -1.36 1.72
C GLN A 115 20.69 -2.73 1.09
N PHE A 116 19.59 -3.40 1.41
CA PHE A 116 19.36 -4.76 0.96
C PHE A 116 18.34 -4.82 -0.18
N ALA A 117 17.07 -4.48 0.07
CA ALA A 117 16.01 -4.65 -0.93
C ALA A 117 16.20 -3.78 -2.17
N ALA A 118 16.48 -2.49 -1.99
CA ALA A 118 16.70 -1.55 -3.10
C ALA A 118 17.88 -1.95 -3.99
N THR A 119 18.93 -2.52 -3.41
CA THR A 119 20.15 -2.89 -4.15
C THR A 119 20.16 -4.32 -4.69
N ALA A 120 19.24 -5.18 -4.26
CA ALA A 120 19.20 -6.60 -4.60
C ALA A 120 19.29 -6.87 -6.10
N HIS A 121 18.48 -6.18 -6.89
CA HIS A 121 18.48 -6.38 -8.34
C HIS A 121 19.81 -5.98 -9.00
N TYR A 122 20.41 -4.88 -8.58
CA TYR A 122 21.70 -4.44 -9.09
C TYR A 122 22.82 -5.41 -8.73
N ARG A 123 22.88 -5.85 -7.48
CA ARG A 123 23.98 -6.67 -6.94
C ARG A 123 23.98 -8.10 -7.47
N TRP A 124 22.82 -8.76 -7.56
CA TRP A 124 22.75 -10.19 -7.93
C TRP A 124 21.50 -10.56 -8.74
N LYS A 125 20.79 -9.60 -9.31
CA LYS A 125 19.55 -9.80 -10.08
C LYS A 125 18.40 -10.39 -9.26
N GLY A 126 18.45 -10.26 -7.92
CA GLY A 126 17.34 -10.68 -7.06
C GLY A 126 16.12 -9.79 -7.26
N ALA A 127 14.94 -10.41 -7.37
CA ALA A 127 13.67 -9.70 -7.36
C ALA A 127 13.12 -9.65 -5.93
N VAL A 128 12.73 -8.46 -5.49
CA VAL A 128 12.12 -8.26 -4.16
C VAL A 128 10.75 -7.59 -4.36
N PRO A 129 9.74 -8.35 -4.87
CA PRO A 129 8.42 -7.81 -5.14
C PRO A 129 7.56 -7.72 -3.88
N TRP A 130 7.97 -6.92 -2.92
CA TRP A 130 7.15 -6.56 -1.78
C TRP A 130 6.61 -5.14 -1.90
N VAL A 131 5.54 -4.87 -1.20
CA VAL A 131 4.96 -3.53 -1.03
C VAL A 131 4.99 -3.17 0.44
N ILE A 132 5.50 -1.99 0.78
CA ILE A 132 5.39 -1.43 2.13
C ILE A 132 4.31 -0.35 2.10
N ARG A 133 3.29 -0.54 2.91
CA ARG A 133 2.21 0.39 3.13
C ARG A 133 2.43 1.10 4.45
N ALA A 134 2.55 2.42 4.41
CA ALA A 134 2.91 3.23 5.55
C ALA A 134 1.97 4.44 5.67
N PRO A 135 0.95 4.37 6.52
CA PRO A 135 0.05 5.50 6.74
C PRO A 135 0.81 6.70 7.30
N SER A 136 0.62 7.86 6.68
CA SER A 136 1.24 9.12 7.10
C SER A 136 0.22 10.24 7.05
N ASP A 137 0.53 11.37 7.58
CA ASP A 137 -0.12 12.67 7.46
C ASP A 137 -0.36 13.36 8.81
N GLY A 138 -0.17 14.67 8.81
CA GLY A 138 -0.41 15.55 9.93
C GLY A 138 -1.88 15.64 10.38
N GLY A 139 -2.82 15.14 9.57
CA GLY A 139 -4.24 15.06 9.92
C GLY A 139 -4.54 14.20 11.15
N ILE A 140 -3.71 13.21 11.42
CA ILE A 140 -3.80 12.32 12.58
C ILE A 140 -3.59 13.08 13.90
N ARG A 141 -2.72 14.08 13.92
CA ARG A 141 -2.38 14.92 15.09
C ARG A 141 -1.88 14.12 16.30
N SER A 142 -1.19 13.03 16.07
CA SER A 142 -0.67 12.13 17.12
C SER A 142 0.77 12.46 17.55
N GLY A 143 1.21 13.69 17.29
CA GLY A 143 2.53 14.17 17.69
C GLY A 143 3.66 13.72 16.75
N PRO A 144 4.94 14.00 17.10
CA PRO A 144 6.08 13.87 16.20
C PRO A 144 6.46 12.42 15.89
N PHE A 145 5.89 11.42 16.56
CA PHE A 145 6.18 10.01 16.34
C PHE A 145 5.12 9.27 15.53
N HIS A 146 4.03 9.96 15.11
CA HIS A 146 2.90 9.34 14.42
C HIS A 146 2.34 10.24 13.30
N SER A 147 3.08 11.27 12.89
CA SER A 147 2.58 12.27 11.92
C SER A 147 3.66 12.76 10.97
N GLN A 148 4.75 12.00 10.81
CA GLN A 148 5.82 12.35 9.87
C GLN A 148 5.51 11.83 8.47
N ASN A 149 6.10 12.48 7.47
CA ASN A 149 6.05 12.10 6.06
C ASN A 149 7.48 11.81 5.58
N PRO A 150 7.96 10.55 5.73
CA PRO A 150 9.35 10.18 5.47
C PRO A 150 9.65 9.86 4.00
N GLU A 151 8.76 10.15 3.05
CA GLU A 151 8.90 9.81 1.63
C GLU A 151 10.25 10.26 1.05
N ALA A 152 10.71 11.45 1.46
CA ALA A 152 11.97 12.02 0.99
C ALA A 152 13.20 11.13 1.29
N TRP A 153 13.14 10.29 2.31
CA TRP A 153 14.23 9.36 2.63
C TRP A 153 14.40 8.26 1.57
N PHE A 154 13.34 7.94 0.84
CA PHE A 154 13.31 6.82 -0.09
C PHE A 154 13.25 7.25 -1.56
N VAL A 155 12.71 8.43 -1.86
CA VAL A 155 12.50 8.92 -3.24
C VAL A 155 13.78 8.95 -4.06
N HIS A 156 14.93 9.29 -3.46
CA HIS A 156 16.21 9.34 -4.16
C HIS A 156 17.03 8.04 -4.03
N THR A 157 16.45 6.97 -3.44
CA THR A 157 17.12 5.68 -3.34
C THR A 157 16.85 4.86 -4.60
N PRO A 158 17.86 4.62 -5.47
CA PRO A 158 17.69 3.81 -6.67
C PRO A 158 17.21 2.39 -6.34
N GLY A 159 16.26 1.88 -7.11
CA GLY A 159 15.67 0.55 -6.90
C GLY A 159 14.34 0.56 -6.17
N LEU A 160 13.95 1.68 -5.57
CA LEU A 160 12.64 1.87 -4.94
C LEU A 160 11.70 2.68 -5.83
N LYS A 161 10.40 2.41 -5.69
CA LYS A 161 9.31 3.24 -6.19
C LYS A 161 8.54 3.77 -4.98
N VAL A 162 8.35 5.08 -4.91
CA VAL A 162 7.62 5.73 -3.82
C VAL A 162 6.43 6.45 -4.42
N VAL A 163 5.24 6.22 -3.86
CA VAL A 163 3.99 6.85 -4.28
C VAL A 163 3.24 7.39 -3.07
N ALA A 164 2.61 8.53 -3.22
CA ALA A 164 1.74 9.16 -2.22
C ALA A 164 0.38 9.45 -2.88
N PRO A 165 -0.54 8.50 -2.88
CA PRO A 165 -1.84 8.66 -3.54
C PRO A 165 -2.69 9.72 -2.83
N ALA A 166 -3.36 10.57 -3.61
CA ALA A 166 -4.16 11.67 -3.08
C ALA A 166 -5.66 11.33 -2.98
N THR A 167 -6.17 10.44 -3.81
CA THR A 167 -7.59 10.08 -3.86
C THR A 167 -7.80 8.58 -3.56
N PRO A 168 -9.03 8.16 -3.15
CA PRO A 168 -9.35 6.73 -3.03
C PRO A 168 -9.11 5.94 -4.32
N ALA A 169 -9.40 6.53 -5.48
CA ALA A 169 -9.16 5.89 -6.78
C ALA A 169 -7.66 5.69 -7.04
N ASP A 170 -6.83 6.70 -6.76
CA ASP A 170 -5.37 6.60 -6.87
C ASP A 170 -4.83 5.54 -5.90
N ALA A 171 -5.30 5.56 -4.64
CA ALA A 171 -4.87 4.59 -3.63
C ALA A 171 -5.15 3.15 -4.07
N LYS A 172 -6.35 2.87 -4.58
CA LYS A 172 -6.70 1.57 -5.11
C LYS A 172 -5.86 1.21 -6.33
N GLY A 173 -5.82 2.08 -7.34
CA GLY A 173 -5.14 1.80 -8.61
C GLY A 173 -3.63 1.61 -8.46
N LEU A 174 -2.97 2.47 -7.68
CA LEU A 174 -1.53 2.37 -7.43
C LEU A 174 -1.18 1.14 -6.59
N LEU A 175 -2.02 0.77 -5.62
CA LEU A 175 -1.79 -0.42 -4.81
C LEU A 175 -1.94 -1.70 -5.64
N LEU A 176 -2.97 -1.80 -6.48
CA LEU A 176 -3.14 -2.91 -7.43
C LEU A 176 -1.95 -3.04 -8.40
N ALA A 177 -1.42 -1.90 -8.85
CA ALA A 177 -0.26 -1.88 -9.75
C ALA A 177 1.06 -2.20 -9.06
N ALA A 178 1.15 -2.02 -7.73
CA ALA A 178 2.36 -2.27 -6.94
C ALA A 178 2.49 -3.74 -6.51
N ILE A 179 1.38 -4.44 -6.28
CA ILE A 179 1.32 -5.85 -5.90
C ILE A 179 1.41 -6.75 -7.14
#